data_82efc61c36e115db40c042c5805daee3
#
_entry.id   82efc61c36e115db40c042c5805daee3
#
_cell.length_a   1.000
_cell.length_b   1.000
_cell.length_c   1.000
_cell.angle_alpha   90.00
_cell.angle_beta   90.00
_cell.angle_gamma   90.00
#
_symmetry.space_group_name_H-M   'P 1'
#
loop_
_entity.id
_entity.type
_entity.pdbx_description
1 polymer ?
#
loop_
_entity_poly.entity_id
_entity_poly.type
_entity_poly.pdbx_seq_one_letter_code
_entity_poly.pdbx_strand_id
1 'polypeptide(L)'
;MSLIVLLSGPNLNLLGEREPAIYGTGTLADHVARAELAAAHRGLALEHFQSNHEGELIDAVHAARGRAAALVINAGALSHTSWSLHDAVAAFDGPTVELHLSNPAAREPFRHTSVLAPVAAGVIAGFGGLGYELAVDAVAQLLKGAS
;
A
#
# COMPACT_ATOMS: atom_id res chain seq x y z
N MET A 1 -19.96 3.38 -6.18
CA MET A 1 -19.04 2.49 -5.46
C MET A 1 -17.75 3.25 -5.20
N SER A 2 -17.35 3.34 -3.95
CA SER A 2 -16.10 4.03 -3.62
C SER A 2 -14.89 3.26 -4.12
N LEU A 3 -13.87 4.00 -4.56
CA LEU A 3 -12.65 3.45 -5.17
C LEU A 3 -11.49 3.49 -4.20
N ILE A 4 -10.79 2.36 -4.10
CA ILE A 4 -9.48 2.27 -3.47
C ILE A 4 -8.42 2.26 -4.58
N VAL A 5 -7.40 3.09 -4.46
CA VAL A 5 -6.22 2.98 -5.32
C VAL A 5 -5.11 2.30 -4.50
N LEU A 6 -4.67 1.14 -5.01
CA LEU A 6 -3.59 0.35 -4.44
C LEU A 6 -2.31 0.61 -5.23
N LEU A 7 -1.30 1.16 -4.57
CA LEU A 7 -0.02 1.49 -5.19
C LEU A 7 1.06 0.54 -4.69
N SER A 8 1.83 0.00 -5.63
CA SER A 8 2.95 -0.89 -5.36
C SER A 8 4.24 -0.31 -5.93
N GLY A 9 5.24 -0.19 -5.09
CA GLY A 9 6.50 0.48 -5.42
C GLY A 9 7.57 -0.42 -6.02
N PRO A 10 8.82 0.06 -5.98
CA PRO A 10 9.95 -0.61 -6.62
C PRO A 10 10.15 -2.04 -6.16
N ASN A 11 10.49 -2.88 -7.12
CA ASN A 11 10.84 -4.29 -6.94
C ASN A 11 9.66 -5.21 -6.60
N LEU A 12 8.46 -4.69 -6.37
CA LEU A 12 7.29 -5.52 -6.07
C LEU A 12 6.84 -6.34 -7.27
N ASN A 13 7.22 -5.94 -8.48
CA ASN A 13 7.01 -6.74 -9.68
C ASN A 13 7.79 -8.06 -9.66
N LEU A 14 8.79 -8.19 -8.77
CA LEU A 14 9.60 -9.40 -8.64
C LEU A 14 9.12 -10.33 -7.51
N LEU A 15 7.98 -10.03 -6.89
CA LEU A 15 7.44 -10.89 -5.84
C LEU A 15 7.21 -12.31 -6.38
N GLY A 16 7.53 -13.31 -5.55
CA GLY A 16 7.51 -14.71 -5.94
C GLY A 16 8.85 -15.21 -6.47
N GLU A 17 9.71 -14.31 -6.95
CA GLU A 17 11.03 -14.65 -7.50
C GLU A 17 12.16 -14.18 -6.59
N ARG A 18 11.92 -13.10 -5.82
CA ARG A 18 12.90 -12.40 -5.02
C ARG A 18 12.75 -12.74 -3.55
N GLU A 19 13.85 -13.19 -2.93
CA GLU A 19 13.97 -13.41 -1.48
C GLU A 19 12.71 -14.05 -0.86
N PRO A 20 12.31 -15.28 -1.28
CA PRO A 20 11.07 -15.91 -0.79
C PRO A 20 11.02 -16.08 0.72
N ALA A 21 12.16 -16.21 1.39
CA ALA A 21 12.23 -16.34 2.84
C ALA A 21 11.74 -15.07 3.56
N ILE A 22 11.79 -13.90 2.89
CA ILE A 22 11.36 -12.62 3.45
C ILE A 22 9.97 -12.25 2.98
N TYR A 23 9.70 -12.39 1.67
CA TYR A 23 8.48 -11.88 1.03
C TYR A 23 7.45 -12.97 0.71
N GLY A 24 7.80 -14.25 0.88
CA GLY A 24 6.96 -15.37 0.49
C GLY A 24 7.07 -15.70 -0.99
N THR A 25 6.26 -16.65 -1.45
CA THR A 25 6.28 -17.18 -2.81
C THR A 25 5.16 -16.65 -3.70
N GLY A 26 4.18 -15.95 -3.13
CA GLY A 26 3.09 -15.35 -3.89
C GLY A 26 3.58 -14.22 -4.78
N THR A 27 2.97 -14.07 -5.95
CA THR A 27 3.27 -12.98 -6.88
C THR A 27 2.48 -11.72 -6.52
N LEU A 28 2.90 -10.58 -7.07
CA LEU A 28 2.12 -9.35 -6.90
C LEU A 28 0.69 -9.53 -7.45
N ALA A 29 0.54 -10.20 -8.60
CA ALA A 29 -0.78 -10.47 -9.18
C ALA A 29 -1.67 -11.28 -8.23
N ASP A 30 -1.10 -12.27 -7.52
CA ASP A 30 -1.84 -13.05 -6.52
C ASP A 30 -2.34 -12.16 -5.39
N HIS A 31 -1.50 -11.27 -4.90
CA HIS A 31 -1.85 -10.36 -3.80
C HIS A 31 -2.90 -9.34 -4.23
N VAL A 32 -2.75 -8.79 -5.42
CA VAL A 32 -3.73 -7.84 -5.98
C VAL A 32 -5.10 -8.52 -6.15
N ALA A 33 -5.12 -9.75 -6.65
CA ALA A 33 -6.37 -10.50 -6.80
C ALA A 33 -7.07 -10.70 -5.45
N ARG A 34 -6.32 -10.99 -4.39
CA ARG A 34 -6.88 -11.09 -3.04
C ARG A 34 -7.46 -9.76 -2.56
N ALA A 35 -6.75 -8.67 -2.83
CA ALA A 35 -7.22 -7.33 -2.46
C ALA A 35 -8.50 -6.96 -3.22
N GLU A 36 -8.55 -7.27 -4.52
CA GLU A 36 -9.74 -7.02 -5.35
C GLU A 36 -10.95 -7.79 -4.82
N LEU A 37 -10.75 -9.05 -4.46
CA LEU A 37 -11.83 -9.88 -3.90
C LEU A 37 -12.31 -9.34 -2.55
N ALA A 38 -11.39 -8.94 -1.69
CA ALA A 38 -11.73 -8.34 -0.40
C ALA A 38 -12.52 -7.04 -0.58
N ALA A 39 -12.10 -6.20 -1.54
CA ALA A 39 -12.81 -4.96 -1.85
C ALA A 39 -14.24 -5.24 -2.35
N ALA A 40 -14.39 -6.22 -3.25
CA ALA A 40 -15.71 -6.60 -3.77
C ALA A 40 -16.64 -7.06 -2.65
N HIS A 41 -16.14 -7.84 -1.69
CA HIS A 41 -16.94 -8.28 -0.53
C HIS A 41 -17.38 -7.11 0.36
N ARG A 42 -16.68 -5.98 0.29
CA ARG A 42 -17.01 -4.77 1.05
C ARG A 42 -17.78 -3.73 0.23
N GLY A 43 -18.17 -4.07 -1.00
CA GLY A 43 -18.85 -3.14 -1.89
C GLY A 43 -17.96 -2.00 -2.39
N LEU A 44 -16.65 -2.23 -2.47
CA LEU A 44 -15.66 -1.25 -2.90
C LEU A 44 -15.06 -1.66 -4.24
N ALA A 45 -14.66 -0.67 -5.03
CA ALA A 45 -13.85 -0.88 -6.24
C ALA A 45 -12.37 -0.73 -5.89
N LEU A 46 -11.50 -1.39 -6.65
CA LEU A 46 -10.07 -1.29 -6.46
C LEU A 46 -9.36 -1.19 -7.81
N GLU A 47 -8.44 -0.24 -7.91
CA GLU A 47 -7.50 -0.12 -9.03
C GLU A 47 -6.09 -0.30 -8.48
N HIS A 48 -5.24 -0.95 -9.25
CA HIS A 48 -3.85 -1.20 -8.87
C HIS A 48 -2.90 -0.58 -9.88
N PHE A 49 -1.79 -0.02 -9.36
CA PHE A 49 -0.69 0.49 -10.17
C PHE A 49 0.64 0.14 -9.51
N GLN A 50 1.56 -0.42 -10.28
CA GLN A 50 2.92 -0.74 -9.81
C GLN A 50 3.92 0.03 -10.64
N SER A 51 4.94 0.61 -9.99
CA SER A 51 6.04 1.25 -10.70
C SER A 51 7.33 1.15 -9.89
N ASN A 52 8.45 1.08 -10.59
CA ASN A 52 9.78 1.20 -10.02
C ASN A 52 10.26 2.66 -9.96
N HIS A 53 9.44 3.60 -10.41
CA HIS A 53 9.79 5.02 -10.52
C HIS A 53 9.04 5.85 -9.49
N GLU A 54 9.78 6.55 -8.64
CA GLU A 54 9.22 7.40 -7.60
C GLU A 54 8.24 8.43 -8.17
N GLY A 55 8.62 9.10 -9.26
CA GLY A 55 7.77 10.13 -9.88
C GLY A 55 6.45 9.58 -10.41
N GLU A 56 6.44 8.36 -10.93
CA GLU A 56 5.21 7.72 -11.38
C GLU A 56 4.26 7.41 -10.23
N LEU A 57 4.81 7.01 -9.09
CA LEU A 57 3.99 6.78 -7.88
C LEU A 57 3.40 8.10 -7.37
N ILE A 58 4.18 9.17 -7.37
CA ILE A 58 3.71 10.50 -7.00
C ILE A 58 2.59 10.94 -7.93
N ASP A 59 2.77 10.80 -9.25
CA ASP A 59 1.74 11.14 -10.22
C ASP A 59 0.46 10.31 -10.01
N ALA A 60 0.61 9.03 -9.65
CA ALA A 60 -0.54 8.17 -9.36
C ALA A 60 -1.31 8.65 -8.12
N VAL A 61 -0.61 9.10 -7.08
CA VAL A 61 -1.26 9.71 -5.90
C VAL A 61 -2.01 10.97 -6.30
N HIS A 62 -1.40 11.82 -7.11
CA HIS A 62 -2.04 13.05 -7.60
C HIS A 62 -3.29 12.73 -8.42
N ALA A 63 -3.22 11.72 -9.30
CA ALA A 63 -4.35 11.31 -10.12
C ALA A 63 -5.51 10.72 -9.29
N ALA A 64 -5.21 10.18 -8.11
CA ALA A 64 -6.23 9.64 -7.22
C ALA A 64 -7.04 10.72 -6.49
N ARG A 65 -6.51 11.94 -6.39
CA ARG A 65 -7.20 13.04 -5.70
C ARG A 65 -8.52 13.37 -6.39
N GLY A 66 -9.56 13.53 -5.59
CA GLY A 66 -10.90 13.81 -6.08
C GLY A 66 -11.60 12.63 -6.77
N ARG A 67 -10.92 11.48 -6.88
CA ARG A 67 -11.43 10.30 -7.59
C ARG A 67 -11.48 9.07 -6.68
N ALA A 68 -10.43 8.82 -5.92
CA ALA A 68 -10.37 7.71 -4.99
C ALA A 68 -10.79 8.13 -3.58
N ALA A 69 -11.46 7.23 -2.87
CA ALA A 69 -11.84 7.47 -1.48
C ALA A 69 -10.68 7.18 -0.52
N ALA A 70 -9.77 6.30 -0.90
CA ALA A 70 -8.64 5.89 -0.06
C ALA A 70 -7.47 5.39 -0.89
N LEU A 71 -6.29 5.40 -0.27
CA LEU A 71 -5.07 4.79 -0.81
C LEU A 71 -4.65 3.62 0.08
N VAL A 72 -4.13 2.56 -0.55
CA VAL A 72 -3.29 1.57 0.10
C VAL A 72 -1.94 1.62 -0.61
N ILE A 73 -0.86 1.80 0.12
CA ILE A 73 0.45 1.96 -0.49
C ILE A 73 1.50 1.03 0.14
N ASN A 74 2.08 0.18 -0.70
CA ASN A 74 3.30 -0.56 -0.39
C ASN A 74 4.41 0.03 -1.24
N ALA A 75 5.11 1.02 -0.69
CA ALA A 75 6.11 1.78 -1.44
C ALA A 75 7.47 1.07 -1.51
N GLY A 76 7.60 -0.13 -0.92
CA GLY A 76 8.88 -0.81 -0.84
C GLY A 76 9.89 0.03 -0.07
N ALA A 77 11.13 0.06 -0.52
CA ALA A 77 12.19 0.81 0.16
C ALA A 77 11.99 2.33 0.11
N LEU A 78 11.15 2.84 -0.79
CA LEU A 78 10.83 4.28 -0.81
C LEU A 78 10.14 4.73 0.47
N SER A 79 9.53 3.83 1.24
CA SER A 79 8.94 4.14 2.55
C SER A 79 9.97 4.72 3.53
N HIS A 80 11.25 4.42 3.31
CA HIS A 80 12.33 4.82 4.23
C HIS A 80 13.04 6.09 3.80
N THR A 81 12.84 6.56 2.58
CA THR A 81 13.67 7.63 1.99
C THR A 81 12.91 8.70 1.23
N SER A 82 11.69 8.42 0.74
CA SER A 82 11.03 9.32 -0.19
C SER A 82 10.18 10.37 0.53
N TRP A 83 10.79 11.50 0.83
CA TRP A 83 10.07 12.66 1.34
C TRP A 83 9.11 13.26 0.31
N SER A 84 9.46 13.15 -0.98
CA SER A 84 8.55 13.60 -2.05
C SER A 84 7.26 12.78 -2.09
N LEU A 85 7.36 11.47 -1.88
CA LEU A 85 6.17 10.62 -1.80
C LEU A 85 5.37 10.91 -0.52
N HIS A 86 6.06 11.15 0.60
CA HIS A 86 5.43 11.62 1.84
C HIS A 86 4.57 12.85 1.57
N ASP A 87 5.11 13.85 0.89
CA ASP A 87 4.39 15.09 0.60
C ASP A 87 3.17 14.83 -0.30
N ALA A 88 3.31 13.94 -1.29
CA ALA A 88 2.19 13.58 -2.15
C ALA A 88 1.06 12.92 -1.36
N VAL A 89 1.40 11.97 -0.49
CA VAL A 89 0.42 11.30 0.38
C VAL A 89 -0.24 12.29 1.34
N ALA A 90 0.54 13.22 1.90
CA ALA A 90 0.00 14.26 2.77
C ALA A 90 -1.02 15.15 2.05
N ALA A 91 -0.89 15.32 0.74
CA ALA A 91 -1.81 16.11 -0.08
C ALA A 91 -3.04 15.33 -0.55
N PHE A 92 -3.09 14.02 -0.30
CA PHE A 92 -4.27 13.21 -0.62
C PHE A 92 -5.37 13.48 0.39
N ASP A 93 -6.59 13.60 -0.10
CA ASP A 93 -7.75 14.05 0.69
C ASP A 93 -8.53 12.94 1.40
N GLY A 94 -8.10 11.68 1.29
CA GLY A 94 -8.70 10.55 1.98
C GLY A 94 -7.70 9.83 2.87
N PRO A 95 -8.12 8.75 3.56
CA PRO A 95 -7.21 7.95 4.35
C PRO A 95 -6.24 7.16 3.49
N THR A 96 -5.03 6.99 4.00
CA THR A 96 -4.00 6.14 3.41
C THR A 96 -3.61 5.07 4.42
N VAL A 97 -3.54 3.82 3.98
CA VAL A 97 -2.99 2.70 4.76
C VAL A 97 -1.65 2.32 4.15
N GLU A 98 -0.61 2.37 4.96
CA GLU A 98 0.73 1.88 4.56
C GLU A 98 0.80 0.37 4.78
N LEU A 99 1.36 -0.35 3.82
CA LEU A 99 1.40 -1.80 3.81
C LEU A 99 2.80 -2.30 3.52
N HIS A 100 3.26 -3.31 4.27
CA HIS A 100 4.48 -4.04 4.02
C HIS A 100 4.22 -5.53 4.20
N LEU A 101 4.78 -6.38 3.31
CA LEU A 101 4.69 -7.83 3.46
C LEU A 101 5.57 -8.32 4.61
N SER A 102 6.80 -7.82 4.68
CA SER A 102 7.74 -8.19 5.75
C SER A 102 7.47 -7.36 7.00
N ASN A 103 8.13 -7.72 8.09
CA ASN A 103 8.20 -6.91 9.30
C ASN A 103 9.46 -6.05 9.25
N PRO A 104 9.38 -4.76 8.88
CA PRO A 104 10.57 -3.92 8.76
C PRO A 104 11.37 -3.78 10.06
N ALA A 105 10.69 -3.86 11.20
CA ALA A 105 11.36 -3.76 12.50
C ALA A 105 12.30 -4.93 12.79
N ALA A 106 12.12 -6.06 12.10
CA ALA A 106 12.96 -7.24 12.24
C ALA A 106 14.10 -7.29 11.21
N ARG A 107 14.25 -6.25 10.41
CA ARG A 107 15.23 -6.19 9.33
C ARG A 107 16.34 -5.18 9.62
N GLU A 108 17.03 -4.74 8.58
CA GLU A 108 18.16 -3.81 8.73
C GLU A 108 17.70 -2.47 9.34
N PRO A 109 18.56 -1.79 10.13
CA PRO A 109 18.17 -0.57 10.82
C PRO A 109 17.55 0.52 9.94
N PHE A 110 17.99 0.65 8.67
CA PHE A 110 17.45 1.67 7.78
C PHE A 110 15.98 1.44 7.43
N ARG A 111 15.45 0.23 7.68
CA ARG A 111 14.05 -0.12 7.41
C ARG A 111 13.14 0.13 8.61
N HIS A 112 13.70 0.50 9.76
CA HIS A 112 12.92 0.66 11.00
C HIS A 112 12.06 1.91 11.00
N THR A 113 12.37 2.92 10.18
CA THR A 113 11.61 4.17 10.12
C THR A 113 10.93 4.31 8.78
N SER A 114 9.65 4.66 8.80
CA SER A 114 8.90 5.00 7.60
C SER A 114 8.63 6.50 7.57
N VAL A 115 8.92 7.15 6.44
CA VAL A 115 8.56 8.55 6.22
C VAL A 115 7.11 8.70 5.80
N LEU A 116 6.44 7.59 5.42
CA LEU A 116 5.03 7.61 5.06
C LEU A 116 4.11 7.42 6.27
N ALA A 117 4.57 6.71 7.30
CA ALA A 117 3.75 6.42 8.47
C ALA A 117 3.14 7.66 9.11
N PRO A 118 3.85 8.79 9.26
CA PRO A 118 3.26 10.00 9.87
C PRO A 118 2.07 10.59 9.09
N VAL A 119 1.96 10.32 7.80
CA VAL A 119 0.86 10.82 6.95
C VAL A 119 -0.14 9.73 6.57
N ALA A 120 0.05 8.51 7.09
CA ALA A 120 -0.88 7.40 6.92
C ALA A 120 -1.86 7.34 8.10
N ALA A 121 -3.05 6.81 7.85
CA ALA A 121 -4.02 6.54 8.92
C ALA A 121 -3.57 5.37 9.79
N GLY A 122 -2.82 4.42 9.23
CA GLY A 122 -2.26 3.29 9.94
C GLY A 122 -1.29 2.50 9.08
N VAL A 123 -0.61 1.55 9.71
CA VAL A 123 0.41 0.71 9.07
C VAL A 123 0.09 -0.76 9.34
N ILE A 124 0.13 -1.58 8.28
CA ILE A 124 0.02 -3.03 8.37
C ILE A 124 1.33 -3.61 7.86
N ALA A 125 1.97 -4.46 8.65
CA ALA A 125 3.27 -5.01 8.28
C ALA A 125 3.47 -6.40 8.89
N GLY A 126 4.18 -7.28 8.17
CA GLY A 126 4.68 -8.52 8.72
C GLY A 126 3.82 -9.76 8.47
N PHE A 127 2.70 -9.64 7.75
CA PHE A 127 1.76 -10.75 7.56
C PHE A 127 1.76 -11.29 6.13
N GLY A 128 2.80 -10.99 5.36
CA GLY A 128 2.90 -11.45 3.98
C GLY A 128 1.71 -10.96 3.13
N GLY A 129 1.28 -11.81 2.20
CA GLY A 129 0.17 -11.47 1.28
C GLY A 129 -1.16 -11.21 1.97
N LEU A 130 -1.40 -11.80 3.15
CA LEU A 130 -2.60 -11.51 3.94
C LEU A 130 -2.74 -10.01 4.23
N GLY A 131 -1.64 -9.29 4.32
CA GLY A 131 -1.65 -7.85 4.56
C GLY A 131 -2.48 -7.07 3.55
N TYR A 132 -2.55 -7.53 2.30
CA TYR A 132 -3.36 -6.88 1.26
C TYR A 132 -4.86 -6.94 1.59
N GLU A 133 -5.34 -8.08 2.08
CA GLU A 133 -6.73 -8.19 2.54
C GLU A 133 -6.97 -7.33 3.78
N LEU A 134 -6.04 -7.39 4.74
CA LEU A 134 -6.15 -6.62 5.97
C LEU A 134 -6.19 -5.11 5.69
N ALA A 135 -5.41 -4.66 4.72
CA ALA A 135 -5.40 -3.24 4.33
C ALA A 135 -6.75 -2.81 3.75
N VAL A 136 -7.36 -3.65 2.91
CA VAL A 136 -8.70 -3.37 2.36
C VAL A 136 -9.74 -3.33 3.49
N ASP A 137 -9.67 -4.27 4.43
CA ASP A 137 -10.58 -4.28 5.58
C ASP A 137 -10.42 -3.03 6.43
N ALA A 138 -9.17 -2.58 6.65
CA ALA A 138 -8.89 -1.35 7.37
C ALA A 138 -9.47 -0.13 6.66
N VAL A 139 -9.29 -0.04 5.33
CA VAL A 139 -9.88 1.03 4.52
C VAL A 139 -11.40 1.04 4.64
N ALA A 140 -12.03 -0.13 4.52
CA ALA A 140 -13.48 -0.23 4.64
C ALA A 140 -13.98 0.32 5.98
N GLN A 141 -13.26 0.02 7.05
CA GLN A 141 -13.58 0.53 8.39
C GLN A 141 -13.42 2.05 8.47
N LEU A 142 -12.32 2.57 7.91
CA LEU A 142 -12.06 4.01 7.91
C LEU A 142 -13.11 4.78 7.11
N LEU A 143 -13.55 4.24 5.97
CA LEU A 143 -14.55 4.90 5.12
C LEU A 143 -15.94 4.93 5.75
N LYS A 144 -16.22 4.05 6.70
CA LYS A 144 -17.47 4.09 7.48
C LYS A 144 -17.48 5.22 8.50
N GLY A 145 -16.34 5.86 8.73
CA GLY A 145 -16.21 6.89 9.78
C GLY A 145 -16.34 6.33 11.18
N ALA A 146 -16.32 5.01 11.35
CA ALA A 146 -16.36 4.38 12.66
C ALA A 146 -14.95 4.35 13.24
N SER A 147 -14.79 4.83 14.40
CA SER A 147 -13.54 4.81 15.14
C SER A 147 -13.67 3.89 16.33
#